data_5155a7b05f997c1bf34ee05422cf9d60
#
_entry.id   5155a7b05f997c1bf34ee05422cf9d60
#
_cell.length_a   1.000
_cell.length_b   1.000
_cell.length_c   1.000
_cell.angle_alpha   90.00
_cell.angle_beta   90.00
_cell.angle_gamma   90.00
#
_symmetry.space_group_name_H-M   'P 1'
#
loop_
_entity.id
_entity.type
_entity.pdbx_description
1 polymer ?
#
loop_
_entity_poly.entity_id
_entity_poly.type
_entity_poly.pdbx_seq_one_letter_code
_entity_poly.pdbx_strand_id
1 'polypeptide(L)'
;MTLDMVLNELSLQTPAPNILIARQWMSSFIKTILSIKSQAGSQASLRTQYEFHSTVLASDYPLRRWLNDSEVDREERRFIKTLVTKSPFSQDIENSEVQEVESNIASCEFQYDGKLAIGLGVAFTLNTIAVSLLSDNCWDCSHLNVDIISIDVDEERIGVVRHTSRKEHLQDHIEWIKQTSIQDLLIDGVALWNKRSELFPNLQFCDSVKRQLENLRIGNSMLPPIRKKLFELQNYSESWLAGGFNSELIGCKATPESEATLKKYLQERTFLCPDGQNRIFSWHVRLTPLPWRIHFYPEQQGKIIIGYIGSHLPTVRFN
;
A
#
# COMPACT_ATOMS: atom_id res chain seq x y z
N MET A 1 1.19 -8.65 8.43
CA MET A 1 2.02 -8.20 7.30
C MET A 1 3.15 -7.34 7.86
N THR A 2 4.31 -7.37 7.27
CA THR A 2 5.45 -6.56 7.71
C THR A 2 5.35 -5.22 6.99
N LEU A 3 5.50 -4.08 7.68
CA LEU A 3 5.59 -2.79 7.01
C LEU A 3 6.88 -2.78 6.17
N ASP A 4 6.76 -2.86 4.86
CA ASP A 4 7.89 -2.80 3.96
C ASP A 4 8.23 -1.33 3.70
N MET A 5 9.43 -0.92 4.08
CA MET A 5 10.04 0.36 3.68
C MET A 5 10.85 0.12 2.43
N VAL A 6 10.96 1.10 1.56
CA VAL A 6 11.77 1.01 0.34
C VAL A 6 12.92 1.99 0.41
N LEU A 7 14.14 1.51 0.27
CA LEU A 7 15.31 2.37 0.19
C LEU A 7 15.32 3.12 -1.15
N ASN A 8 15.37 4.43 -1.09
CA ASN A 8 15.62 5.27 -2.25
C ASN A 8 17.10 5.13 -2.67
N GLU A 9 17.36 4.39 -3.73
CA GLU A 9 18.71 4.12 -4.23
C GLU A 9 19.44 5.38 -4.72
N LEU A 10 18.69 6.41 -5.14
CA LEU A 10 19.28 7.68 -5.57
C LEU A 10 20.00 8.39 -4.41
N SER A 11 19.52 8.19 -3.17
CA SER A 11 20.19 8.74 -1.98
C SER A 11 21.56 8.11 -1.68
N LEU A 12 21.90 7.01 -2.36
CA LEU A 12 23.19 6.33 -2.23
C LEU A 12 24.18 6.70 -3.34
N GLN A 13 23.74 7.43 -4.37
CA GLN A 13 24.58 7.77 -5.53
C GLN A 13 25.70 8.72 -5.18
N THR A 14 25.52 9.55 -4.16
CA THR A 14 26.55 10.49 -3.69
C THR A 14 27.12 10.01 -2.36
N PRO A 15 28.31 9.39 -2.35
CA PRO A 15 28.97 9.00 -1.12
C PRO A 15 29.25 10.20 -0.21
N ALA A 16 29.28 9.99 1.10
CA ALA A 16 29.60 11.02 2.05
C ALA A 16 31.04 11.57 1.81
N PRO A 17 31.25 12.87 2.03
CA PRO A 17 32.58 13.50 1.80
C PRO A 17 33.67 12.94 2.73
N ASN A 18 33.28 12.35 3.85
CA ASN A 18 34.19 11.70 4.79
C ASN A 18 33.45 10.70 5.69
N ILE A 19 34.25 9.92 6.45
CA ILE A 19 33.75 8.88 7.35
C ILE A 19 32.84 9.44 8.46
N LEU A 20 33.16 10.62 8.99
CA LEU A 20 32.37 11.24 10.06
C LEU A 20 30.93 11.53 9.58
N ILE A 21 30.81 12.12 8.41
CA ILE A 21 29.50 12.40 7.78
C ILE A 21 28.77 11.10 7.45
N ALA A 22 29.46 10.09 6.93
CA ALA A 22 28.88 8.77 6.67
C ALA A 22 28.28 8.14 7.94
N ARG A 23 28.98 8.23 9.08
CA ARG A 23 28.47 7.77 10.39
C ARG A 23 27.22 8.55 10.81
N GLN A 24 27.20 9.87 10.63
CA GLN A 24 26.06 10.72 10.97
C GLN A 24 24.83 10.38 10.11
N TRP A 25 25.00 10.17 8.81
CA TRP A 25 23.90 9.75 7.91
C TRP A 25 23.33 8.40 8.34
N MET A 26 24.19 7.43 8.63
CA MET A 26 23.75 6.11 9.08
C MET A 26 23.01 6.17 10.43
N SER A 27 23.52 6.97 11.38
CA SER A 27 22.86 7.17 12.68
C SER A 27 21.47 7.79 12.50
N SER A 28 21.32 8.82 11.65
CA SER A 28 20.02 9.42 11.33
C SER A 28 19.08 8.43 10.66
N PHE A 29 19.58 7.69 9.68
CA PHE A 29 18.82 6.65 8.97
C PHE A 29 18.29 5.56 9.92
N ILE A 30 19.16 5.07 10.84
CA ILE A 30 18.76 4.08 11.84
C ILE A 30 17.70 4.62 12.77
N LYS A 31 17.84 5.85 13.27
CA LYS A 31 16.83 6.50 14.12
C LYS A 31 15.49 6.65 13.41
N THR A 32 15.52 6.95 12.13
CA THR A 32 14.32 7.04 11.29
C THR A 32 13.63 5.68 11.19
N ILE A 33 14.35 4.62 10.82
CA ILE A 33 13.79 3.26 10.74
C ILE A 33 13.26 2.78 12.09
N LEU A 34 13.98 3.02 13.19
CA LEU A 34 13.52 2.68 14.53
C LEU A 34 12.23 3.41 14.90
N SER A 35 12.11 4.68 14.52
CA SER A 35 10.89 5.46 14.74
C SER A 35 9.71 4.92 13.93
N ILE A 36 9.91 4.52 12.67
CA ILE A 36 8.88 3.84 11.86
C ILE A 36 8.44 2.54 12.56
N LYS A 37 9.41 1.70 12.97
CA LYS A 37 9.14 0.42 13.65
C LYS A 37 8.36 0.62 14.94
N SER A 38 8.69 1.63 15.73
CA SER A 38 8.00 1.93 17.00
C SER A 38 6.55 2.36 16.78
N GLN A 39 6.27 3.10 15.72
CA GLN A 39 4.92 3.54 15.36
C GLN A 39 4.09 2.41 14.75
N ALA A 40 4.72 1.58 13.92
CA ALA A 40 4.04 0.48 13.25
C ALA A 40 3.68 -0.68 14.19
N GLY A 41 4.30 -0.81 15.36
CA GLY A 41 4.04 -1.90 16.30
C GLY A 41 4.31 -3.30 15.74
N SER A 42 4.99 -3.42 14.59
CA SER A 42 5.15 -4.63 13.80
C SER A 42 6.62 -4.84 13.37
N GLN A 43 6.88 -5.99 12.80
CA GLN A 43 8.15 -6.23 12.13
C GLN A 43 8.18 -5.39 10.85
N ALA A 44 9.19 -4.54 10.69
CA ALA A 44 9.42 -3.78 9.48
C ALA A 44 10.61 -4.36 8.73
N SER A 45 10.52 -4.42 7.38
CA SER A 45 11.61 -4.82 6.50
C SER A 45 12.02 -3.66 5.58
N LEU A 46 13.25 -3.72 5.08
CA LEU A 46 13.80 -2.75 4.14
C LEU A 46 13.97 -3.42 2.78
N ARG A 47 13.23 -2.96 1.78
CA ARG A 47 13.43 -3.36 0.38
C ARG A 47 14.52 -2.53 -0.26
N THR A 48 15.41 -3.17 -0.99
CA THR A 48 16.55 -2.53 -1.64
C THR A 48 16.73 -3.06 -3.06
N GLN A 49 17.32 -2.25 -3.93
CA GLN A 49 17.62 -2.69 -5.30
C GLN A 49 18.74 -3.73 -5.30
N TYR A 50 19.78 -3.48 -4.52
CA TYR A 50 20.95 -4.33 -4.38
C TYR A 50 21.12 -4.76 -2.93
N GLU A 51 21.98 -5.74 -2.71
CA GLU A 51 22.28 -6.20 -1.36
C GLU A 51 22.77 -5.05 -0.49
N PHE A 52 22.04 -4.72 0.58
CA PHE A 52 22.28 -3.55 1.43
C PHE A 52 23.70 -3.51 2.01
N HIS A 53 24.25 -4.67 2.34
CA HIS A 53 25.60 -4.76 2.89
C HIS A 53 26.73 -4.39 1.90
N SER A 54 26.43 -4.28 0.61
CA SER A 54 27.36 -3.82 -0.42
C SER A 54 27.41 -2.31 -0.58
N THR A 55 26.56 -1.55 0.13
CA THR A 55 26.48 -0.09 0.06
C THR A 55 27.80 0.56 0.42
N VAL A 56 28.24 1.52 -0.40
CA VAL A 56 29.41 2.37 -0.16
C VAL A 56 28.94 3.68 0.47
N LEU A 57 29.36 3.95 1.71
CA LEU A 57 28.90 5.12 2.48
C LEU A 57 29.79 6.35 2.27
N ALA A 58 31.10 6.13 2.09
CA ALA A 58 32.10 7.15 1.75
C ALA A 58 33.27 6.47 1.00
N SER A 59 34.22 7.26 0.50
CA SER A 59 35.42 6.69 -0.12
C SER A 59 36.10 5.70 0.83
N ASP A 60 36.35 4.48 0.34
CA ASP A 60 36.96 3.38 1.12
C ASP A 60 36.20 3.01 2.41
N TYR A 61 34.93 3.41 2.53
CA TYR A 61 34.11 3.14 3.72
C TYR A 61 32.76 2.47 3.36
N PRO A 62 32.80 1.18 2.93
CA PRO A 62 31.59 0.42 2.70
C PRO A 62 30.88 0.09 4.01
N LEU A 63 29.59 -0.25 3.95
CA LEU A 63 28.78 -0.62 5.12
C LEU A 63 29.40 -1.76 5.94
N ARG A 64 30.10 -2.70 5.32
CA ARG A 64 30.85 -3.76 6.03
C ARG A 64 31.94 -3.21 6.94
N ARG A 65 32.65 -2.14 6.51
CA ARG A 65 33.64 -1.44 7.36
C ARG A 65 32.94 -0.69 8.48
N TRP A 66 31.86 0.01 8.21
CA TRP A 66 31.04 0.68 9.21
C TRP A 66 30.55 -0.29 10.31
N LEU A 67 30.13 -1.52 9.95
CA LEU A 67 29.70 -2.55 10.89
C LEU A 67 30.80 -3.06 11.84
N ASN A 68 32.08 -2.85 11.48
CA ASN A 68 33.25 -3.25 12.27
C ASN A 68 33.98 -2.04 12.88
N ASP A 69 33.47 -0.84 12.70
CA ASP A 69 34.06 0.40 13.17
C ASP A 69 33.77 0.59 14.67
N SER A 70 34.85 0.71 15.49
CA SER A 70 34.75 0.90 16.93
C SER A 70 34.12 2.23 17.35
N GLU A 71 34.25 3.25 16.50
CA GLU A 71 33.65 4.58 16.72
C GLU A 71 32.14 4.65 16.45
N VAL A 72 31.57 3.60 15.88
CA VAL A 72 30.13 3.48 15.67
C VAL A 72 29.49 2.84 16.89
N ASP A 73 28.33 3.36 17.31
CA ASP A 73 27.59 2.81 18.44
C ASP A 73 27.28 1.32 18.25
N ARG A 74 27.45 0.54 19.33
CA ARG A 74 27.27 -0.91 19.30
C ARG A 74 25.84 -1.32 18.98
N GLU A 75 24.85 -0.58 19.48
CA GLU A 75 23.44 -0.89 19.27
C GLU A 75 23.03 -0.54 17.81
N GLU A 76 23.57 0.53 17.24
CA GLU A 76 23.36 0.85 15.82
C GLU A 76 23.93 -0.27 14.92
N ARG A 77 25.14 -0.75 15.19
CA ARG A 77 25.73 -1.88 14.44
C ARG A 77 24.91 -3.15 14.58
N ARG A 78 24.43 -3.44 15.80
CA ARG A 78 23.57 -4.60 16.07
C ARG A 78 22.24 -4.47 15.33
N PHE A 79 21.63 -3.29 15.35
CA PHE A 79 20.38 -3.04 14.65
C PHE A 79 20.49 -3.34 13.15
N ILE A 80 21.51 -2.81 12.47
CA ILE A 80 21.73 -3.07 11.02
C ILE A 80 21.97 -4.55 10.74
N LYS A 81 22.71 -5.27 11.61
CA LYS A 81 22.90 -6.73 11.47
C LYS A 81 21.61 -7.54 11.60
N THR A 82 20.61 -7.02 12.32
CA THR A 82 19.32 -7.69 12.55
C THR A 82 18.20 -7.11 11.68
N LEU A 83 18.45 -6.04 10.93
CA LEU A 83 17.47 -5.47 10.02
C LEU A 83 17.16 -6.47 8.90
N VAL A 84 15.90 -6.85 8.78
CA VAL A 84 15.44 -7.69 7.68
C VAL A 84 15.47 -6.87 6.39
N THR A 85 16.30 -7.30 5.45
CA THR A 85 16.40 -6.69 4.11
C THR A 85 15.89 -7.65 3.06
N LYS A 86 15.22 -7.12 2.04
CA LYS A 86 14.74 -7.86 0.86
C LYS A 86 15.38 -7.25 -0.38
N SER A 87 16.13 -8.05 -1.12
CA SER A 87 16.85 -7.64 -2.32
C SER A 87 16.84 -8.77 -3.36
N PRO A 88 16.54 -8.48 -4.61
CA PRO A 88 16.10 -7.20 -5.18
C PRO A 88 14.73 -6.76 -4.65
N PHE A 89 14.26 -5.59 -5.05
CA PHE A 89 12.97 -5.05 -4.59
C PHE A 89 11.79 -6.04 -4.74
N SER A 90 11.82 -6.92 -5.73
CA SER A 90 10.81 -7.92 -6.02
C SER A 90 10.93 -9.22 -5.21
N GLN A 91 11.93 -9.37 -4.34
CA GLN A 91 12.08 -10.58 -3.52
C GLN A 91 10.86 -10.80 -2.62
N ASP A 92 10.41 -12.07 -2.49
CA ASP A 92 9.27 -12.49 -1.66
C ASP A 92 7.93 -11.84 -2.01
N ILE A 93 7.81 -11.39 -3.23
CA ILE A 93 6.56 -10.90 -3.75
C ILE A 93 5.82 -12.08 -4.41
N GLU A 94 5.37 -13.08 -3.64
CA GLU A 94 4.62 -14.24 -4.13
C GLU A 94 3.11 -14.02 -4.26
N ASN A 95 2.59 -12.83 -3.91
CA ASN A 95 1.18 -12.53 -3.93
C ASN A 95 0.76 -11.79 -5.21
N SER A 96 -0.50 -11.96 -5.60
CA SER A 96 -1.13 -11.32 -6.76
C SER A 96 -1.03 -9.78 -6.83
N GLU A 97 -0.78 -9.13 -5.72
CA GLU A 97 -0.44 -7.70 -5.68
C GLU A 97 0.87 -7.40 -6.42
N VAL A 98 1.72 -8.39 -6.57
CA VAL A 98 3.03 -8.29 -7.21
C VAL A 98 2.97 -8.42 -8.69
N GLN A 99 2.11 -9.27 -9.24
CA GLN A 99 1.89 -9.28 -10.69
C GLN A 99 1.31 -7.93 -11.15
N GLU A 100 0.49 -7.27 -10.31
CA GLU A 100 0.03 -5.91 -10.57
C GLU A 100 1.17 -4.89 -10.39
N VAL A 101 2.04 -5.07 -9.40
CA VAL A 101 3.23 -4.24 -9.17
C VAL A 101 4.28 -4.47 -10.26
N GLU A 102 4.58 -5.72 -10.61
CA GLU A 102 5.52 -6.04 -11.70
C GLU A 102 4.99 -5.57 -13.06
N SER A 103 3.70 -5.71 -13.34
CA SER A 103 3.11 -5.18 -14.57
C SER A 103 3.10 -3.66 -14.58
N ASN A 104 2.83 -2.98 -13.46
CA ASN A 104 2.87 -1.54 -13.38
C ASN A 104 4.31 -0.98 -13.45
N ILE A 105 5.29 -1.65 -12.82
CA ILE A 105 6.71 -1.28 -12.92
C ILE A 105 7.25 -1.60 -14.34
N ALA A 106 6.78 -2.66 -14.98
CA ALA A 106 7.17 -3.02 -16.34
C ALA A 106 6.51 -2.11 -17.41
N SER A 107 5.35 -1.51 -17.11
CA SER A 107 4.63 -0.62 -18.04
C SER A 107 4.86 0.86 -17.80
N CYS A 108 5.53 1.25 -16.71
CA CYS A 108 5.83 2.63 -16.36
C CYS A 108 7.30 2.79 -15.97
N GLU A 109 7.91 3.85 -16.46
CA GLU A 109 9.21 4.33 -15.98
C GLU A 109 8.97 5.42 -14.94
N PHE A 110 9.68 5.32 -13.79
CA PHE A 110 9.63 6.29 -12.71
C PHE A 110 10.92 7.12 -12.72
N GLN A 111 10.78 8.44 -12.73
CA GLN A 111 11.91 9.36 -12.72
C GLN A 111 11.80 10.38 -11.60
N TYR A 112 12.96 10.78 -11.08
CA TYR A 112 13.12 11.89 -10.15
C TYR A 112 14.26 12.78 -10.63
N ASP A 113 13.96 14.04 -10.91
CA ASP A 113 14.92 15.00 -11.48
C ASP A 113 15.65 14.43 -12.73
N GLY A 114 14.88 13.81 -13.65
CA GLY A 114 15.37 13.20 -14.88
C GLY A 114 16.21 11.93 -14.70
N LYS A 115 16.28 11.36 -13.50
CA LYS A 115 16.98 10.12 -13.21
C LYS A 115 16.00 8.98 -12.93
N LEU A 116 16.30 7.80 -13.44
CA LEU A 116 15.55 6.60 -13.13
C LEU A 116 15.51 6.36 -11.61
N ALA A 117 14.29 6.26 -11.05
CA ALA A 117 14.01 6.19 -9.60
C ALA A 117 13.21 4.92 -9.26
N ILE A 118 13.84 3.75 -9.39
CA ILE A 118 13.19 2.43 -9.23
C ILE A 118 12.62 2.29 -7.81
N GLY A 119 13.38 2.62 -6.78
CA GLY A 119 12.93 2.52 -5.40
C GLY A 119 11.74 3.42 -5.09
N LEU A 120 11.71 4.64 -5.63
CA LEU A 120 10.56 5.53 -5.49
C LEU A 120 9.34 4.97 -6.23
N GLY A 121 9.54 4.38 -7.43
CA GLY A 121 8.49 3.69 -8.18
C GLY A 121 7.92 2.50 -7.42
N VAL A 122 8.77 1.69 -6.82
CA VAL A 122 8.35 0.57 -5.95
C VAL A 122 7.55 1.08 -4.74
N ALA A 123 8.03 2.14 -4.06
CA ALA A 123 7.32 2.71 -2.92
C ALA A 123 5.96 3.28 -3.31
N PHE A 124 5.86 3.93 -4.48
CA PHE A 124 4.59 4.42 -5.04
C PHE A 124 3.63 3.26 -5.31
N THR A 125 4.08 2.24 -6.02
CA THR A 125 3.24 1.11 -6.45
C THR A 125 2.77 0.25 -5.26
N LEU A 126 3.66 0.02 -4.28
CA LEU A 126 3.31 -0.67 -3.03
C LEU A 126 2.52 0.21 -2.06
N ASN A 127 2.30 1.50 -2.39
CA ASN A 127 1.66 2.47 -1.50
C ASN A 127 2.31 2.51 -0.11
N THR A 128 3.65 2.43 -0.06
CA THR A 128 4.44 2.40 1.17
C THR A 128 5.34 3.63 1.30
N ILE A 129 6.26 3.62 2.26
CA ILE A 129 7.16 4.74 2.54
C ILE A 129 8.56 4.49 1.97
N ALA A 130 9.08 5.45 1.21
CA ALA A 130 10.48 5.48 0.81
C ALA A 130 11.34 6.07 1.93
N VAL A 131 12.52 5.50 2.13
CA VAL A 131 13.52 5.98 3.12
C VAL A 131 14.83 6.32 2.43
N SER A 132 15.44 7.44 2.79
CA SER A 132 16.70 7.92 2.20
C SER A 132 17.76 8.15 3.26
N LEU A 133 19.03 8.00 2.87
CA LEU A 133 20.09 8.71 3.56
C LEU A 133 19.93 10.22 3.29
N LEU A 134 20.21 11.07 4.28
CA LEU A 134 20.23 12.53 4.10
C LEU A 134 21.54 12.96 3.43
N SER A 135 21.77 12.45 2.21
CA SER A 135 22.98 12.68 1.42
C SER A 135 22.93 13.97 0.59
N ASP A 136 21.74 14.53 0.44
CA ASP A 136 21.49 15.79 -0.24
C ASP A 136 20.25 16.48 0.38
N ASN A 137 20.17 17.81 0.25
CA ASN A 137 19.05 18.60 0.75
C ASN A 137 17.72 18.26 0.07
N CYS A 138 17.73 17.76 -1.16
CA CYS A 138 16.51 17.33 -1.85
C CYS A 138 15.81 16.17 -1.13
N TRP A 139 16.53 15.39 -0.32
CA TRP A 139 15.95 14.33 0.51
C TRP A 139 15.41 14.81 1.87
N ASP A 140 15.55 16.11 2.17
CA ASP A 140 15.07 16.67 3.44
C ASP A 140 13.57 17.06 3.36
N CYS A 141 12.72 16.07 3.11
CA CYS A 141 11.29 16.26 2.92
C CYS A 141 10.48 15.01 3.33
N SER A 142 9.18 15.17 3.54
CA SER A 142 8.25 14.08 3.87
C SER A 142 7.59 13.46 2.64
N HIS A 143 7.61 14.13 1.49
CA HIS A 143 7.03 13.64 0.24
C HIS A 143 7.94 13.97 -0.93
N LEU A 144 7.96 13.09 -1.93
CA LEU A 144 8.68 13.30 -3.20
C LEU A 144 7.70 13.20 -4.36
N ASN A 145 7.80 14.13 -5.30
CA ASN A 145 7.11 14.03 -6.57
C ASN A 145 7.96 13.21 -7.53
N VAL A 146 7.37 12.22 -8.17
CA VAL A 146 8.03 11.38 -9.17
C VAL A 146 7.29 11.49 -10.49
N ASP A 147 8.03 11.58 -11.58
CA ASP A 147 7.48 11.54 -12.91
C ASP A 147 7.22 10.08 -13.26
N ILE A 148 6.01 9.79 -13.70
CA ILE A 148 5.56 8.45 -14.09
C ILE A 148 5.27 8.49 -15.59
N ILE A 149 6.12 7.84 -16.35
CA ILE A 149 6.06 7.80 -17.82
C ILE A 149 5.51 6.44 -18.21
N SER A 150 4.34 6.40 -18.83
CA SER A 150 3.77 5.16 -19.36
C SER A 150 4.50 4.77 -20.64
N ILE A 151 5.01 3.54 -20.70
CA ILE A 151 5.74 3.03 -21.88
C ILE A 151 4.77 2.76 -23.03
N ASP A 152 3.52 2.38 -22.72
CA ASP A 152 2.55 1.94 -23.74
C ASP A 152 1.79 3.10 -24.42
N VAL A 153 1.61 4.23 -23.75
CA VAL A 153 0.69 5.31 -24.18
C VAL A 153 1.37 6.68 -24.28
N ASP A 154 2.67 6.79 -24.01
CA ASP A 154 3.44 8.04 -23.98
C ASP A 154 2.77 9.16 -23.13
N GLU A 155 2.13 8.74 -22.04
CA GLU A 155 1.50 9.64 -21.07
C GLU A 155 2.44 9.85 -19.88
N GLU A 156 2.64 11.11 -19.53
CA GLU A 156 3.41 11.52 -18.37
C GLU A 156 2.47 12.05 -17.28
N ARG A 157 2.69 11.60 -16.04
CA ARG A 157 1.96 12.10 -14.87
C ARG A 157 2.87 12.20 -13.66
N ILE A 158 2.52 13.06 -12.73
CA ILE A 158 3.24 13.18 -11.46
C ILE A 158 2.57 12.31 -10.40
N GLY A 159 3.38 11.47 -9.73
CA GLY A 159 2.98 10.71 -8.54
C GLY A 159 3.60 11.30 -7.28
N VAL A 160 2.92 11.19 -6.15
CA VAL A 160 3.44 11.60 -4.84
C VAL A 160 3.81 10.37 -4.03
N VAL A 161 5.08 10.27 -3.62
CA VAL A 161 5.62 9.19 -2.80
C VAL A 161 5.79 9.67 -1.36
N ARG A 162 5.29 8.90 -0.38
CA ARG A 162 5.62 9.12 1.03
C ARG A 162 7.10 8.89 1.23
N HIS A 163 7.77 9.82 1.88
CA HIS A 163 9.21 9.79 2.01
C HIS A 163 9.66 10.22 3.40
N THR A 164 10.81 9.72 3.82
CA THR A 164 11.49 10.20 5.01
C THR A 164 12.99 9.96 4.94
N SER A 165 13.78 10.94 5.36
CA SER A 165 15.22 10.82 5.59
C SER A 165 15.61 11.06 7.05
N ARG A 166 14.65 11.56 7.86
CA ARG A 166 14.81 11.77 9.30
C ARG A 166 13.47 11.65 10.03
N LYS A 167 13.54 11.37 11.32
CA LYS A 167 12.37 11.05 12.16
C LYS A 167 11.30 12.16 12.19
N GLU A 168 11.70 13.42 11.99
CA GLU A 168 10.79 14.58 12.00
C GLU A 168 9.76 14.51 10.87
N HIS A 169 10.11 13.96 9.71
CA HIS A 169 9.21 13.78 8.57
C HIS A 169 8.07 12.79 8.87
N LEU A 170 8.24 11.91 9.86
CA LEU A 170 7.24 10.91 10.22
C LEU A 170 5.96 11.52 10.80
N GLN A 171 6.00 12.77 11.27
CA GLN A 171 4.80 13.46 11.75
C GLN A 171 3.71 13.50 10.67
N ASP A 172 4.09 13.68 9.42
CA ASP A 172 3.17 13.72 8.29
C ASP A 172 2.61 12.34 7.91
N HIS A 173 3.19 11.26 8.45
CA HIS A 173 2.86 9.88 8.11
C HIS A 173 2.26 9.08 9.28
N ILE A 174 2.14 9.67 10.48
CA ILE A 174 1.70 8.95 11.69
C ILE A 174 0.34 8.29 11.48
N GLU A 175 -0.63 8.99 10.93
CA GLU A 175 -1.97 8.45 10.73
C GLU A 175 -1.96 7.32 9.70
N TRP A 176 -1.22 7.48 8.62
CA TRP A 176 -1.06 6.41 7.62
C TRP A 176 -0.36 5.17 8.22
N ILE A 177 0.70 5.34 9.02
CA ILE A 177 1.40 4.23 9.70
C ILE A 177 0.44 3.50 10.64
N LYS A 178 -0.36 4.23 11.42
CA LYS A 178 -1.37 3.64 12.32
C LYS A 178 -2.43 2.86 11.56
N GLN A 179 -2.97 3.43 10.48
CA GLN A 179 -3.97 2.76 9.63
C GLN A 179 -3.40 1.49 9.02
N THR A 180 -2.17 1.52 8.51
CA THR A 180 -1.48 0.34 7.97
C THR A 180 -1.31 -0.74 9.06
N SER A 181 -0.91 -0.35 10.26
CA SER A 181 -0.75 -1.26 11.39
C SER A 181 -2.07 -1.89 11.86
N ILE A 182 -3.17 -1.13 11.85
CA ILE A 182 -4.51 -1.66 12.13
C ILE A 182 -4.92 -2.69 11.09
N GLN A 183 -4.60 -2.43 9.80
CA GLN A 183 -4.84 -3.40 8.73
C GLN A 183 -4.11 -4.72 8.96
N ASP A 184 -2.92 -4.68 9.53
CA ASP A 184 -2.12 -5.87 9.85
C ASP A 184 -2.73 -6.73 10.98
N LEU A 185 -3.53 -6.14 11.87
CA LEU A 185 -4.29 -6.86 12.90
C LEU A 185 -5.49 -7.62 12.33
N LEU A 186 -5.88 -7.35 11.09
CA LEU A 186 -6.99 -8.01 10.41
C LEU A 186 -6.52 -9.30 9.74
N ILE A 187 -6.13 -10.27 10.55
CA ILE A 187 -5.53 -11.54 10.10
C ILE A 187 -6.52 -12.52 9.45
N ASP A 188 -7.82 -12.33 9.72
CA ASP A 188 -8.91 -13.13 9.15
C ASP A 188 -10.18 -12.31 8.97
N GLY A 189 -11.19 -12.91 8.35
CA GLY A 189 -12.46 -12.25 8.08
C GLY A 189 -13.32 -12.02 9.32
N VAL A 190 -13.12 -12.77 10.40
CA VAL A 190 -13.81 -12.55 11.68
C VAL A 190 -13.30 -11.26 12.34
N ALA A 191 -11.98 -11.06 12.36
CA ALA A 191 -11.37 -9.82 12.84
C ALA A 191 -11.83 -8.61 12.02
N LEU A 192 -11.88 -8.76 10.68
CA LEU A 192 -12.38 -7.72 9.77
C LEU A 192 -13.84 -7.38 10.05
N TRP A 193 -14.70 -8.40 10.22
CA TRP A 193 -16.11 -8.18 10.53
C TRP A 193 -16.30 -7.46 11.87
N ASN A 194 -15.58 -7.89 12.90
CA ASN A 194 -15.72 -7.32 14.25
C ASN A 194 -15.28 -5.87 14.32
N LYS A 195 -14.27 -5.49 13.55
CA LYS A 195 -13.73 -4.12 13.49
C LYS A 195 -14.36 -3.24 12.42
N ARG A 196 -15.29 -3.74 11.61
CA ARG A 196 -15.84 -3.04 10.43
C ARG A 196 -16.39 -1.65 10.73
N SER A 197 -17.08 -1.47 11.87
CA SER A 197 -17.70 -0.19 12.23
C SER A 197 -16.67 0.86 12.65
N GLU A 198 -15.52 0.44 13.17
CA GLU A 198 -14.38 1.30 13.50
C GLU A 198 -13.60 1.68 12.22
N LEU A 199 -13.36 0.70 11.35
CA LEU A 199 -12.53 0.86 10.15
C LEU A 199 -13.26 1.51 8.99
N PHE A 200 -14.57 1.28 8.89
CA PHE A 200 -15.40 1.69 7.77
C PHE A 200 -16.67 2.39 8.25
N PRO A 201 -16.57 3.54 8.93
CA PRO A 201 -17.73 4.25 9.50
C PRO A 201 -18.75 4.70 8.43
N ASN A 202 -18.30 4.90 7.19
CA ASN A 202 -19.12 5.30 6.05
C ASN A 202 -19.67 4.13 5.24
N LEU A 203 -19.25 2.88 5.55
CA LEU A 203 -19.76 1.68 4.90
C LEU A 203 -20.75 0.95 5.81
N GLN A 204 -21.90 0.61 5.26
CA GLN A 204 -22.83 -0.32 5.88
C GLN A 204 -22.71 -1.69 5.21
N PHE A 205 -22.99 -2.74 5.96
CA PHE A 205 -22.85 -4.11 5.47
C PHE A 205 -24.17 -4.86 5.64
N CYS A 206 -24.65 -5.48 4.56
CA CYS A 206 -25.77 -6.42 4.65
C CYS A 206 -25.38 -7.66 5.47
N ASP A 207 -26.35 -8.31 6.12
CA ASP A 207 -26.10 -9.48 6.98
C ASP A 207 -25.46 -10.66 6.22
N SER A 208 -25.75 -10.79 4.91
CA SER A 208 -25.12 -11.78 4.04
C SER A 208 -23.58 -11.69 4.03
N VAL A 209 -23.04 -10.46 4.12
CA VAL A 209 -21.59 -10.20 4.08
C VAL A 209 -20.88 -10.77 5.31
N LYS A 210 -21.57 -10.83 6.46
CA LYS A 210 -20.99 -11.41 7.69
C LYS A 210 -20.45 -12.82 7.45
N ARG A 211 -21.29 -13.71 6.93
CA ARG A 211 -20.91 -15.11 6.67
C ARG A 211 -19.83 -15.21 5.62
N GLN A 212 -19.87 -14.34 4.61
CA GLN A 212 -18.88 -14.32 3.54
C GLN A 212 -17.48 -13.95 4.06
N LEU A 213 -17.39 -12.94 4.94
CA LEU A 213 -16.15 -12.57 5.60
C LEU A 213 -15.70 -13.62 6.62
N GLU A 214 -16.58 -14.10 7.51
CA GLU A 214 -16.22 -15.07 8.56
C GLU A 214 -15.66 -16.40 7.99
N ASN A 215 -15.96 -16.73 6.73
CA ASN A 215 -15.37 -17.87 6.05
C ASN A 215 -13.91 -17.66 5.61
N LEU A 216 -13.39 -16.45 5.65
CA LEU A 216 -12.00 -16.13 5.29
C LEU A 216 -11.08 -16.41 6.47
N ARG A 217 -10.42 -17.55 6.44
CA ARG A 217 -9.47 -17.98 7.47
C ARG A 217 -8.14 -17.24 7.34
N ILE A 218 -7.32 -17.33 8.41
CA ILE A 218 -5.94 -16.83 8.41
C ILE A 218 -5.20 -17.36 7.17
N GLY A 219 -4.50 -16.48 6.46
CA GLY A 219 -3.74 -16.84 5.24
C GLY A 219 -4.59 -16.97 3.97
N ASN A 220 -5.89 -16.63 4.02
CA ASN A 220 -6.71 -16.61 2.81
C ASN A 220 -6.25 -15.51 1.86
N SER A 221 -5.90 -15.88 0.61
CA SER A 221 -5.36 -14.98 -0.41
C SER A 221 -6.33 -13.85 -0.83
N MET A 222 -7.63 -14.00 -0.56
CA MET A 222 -8.63 -12.97 -0.89
C MET A 222 -8.81 -11.91 0.21
N LEU A 223 -8.30 -12.14 1.42
CA LEU A 223 -8.47 -11.20 2.52
C LEU A 223 -7.74 -9.85 2.27
N PRO A 224 -6.46 -9.82 1.82
CA PRO A 224 -5.78 -8.56 1.48
C PRO A 224 -6.49 -7.73 0.40
N PRO A 225 -6.86 -8.28 -0.78
CA PRO A 225 -7.57 -7.50 -1.79
C PRO A 225 -8.96 -7.04 -1.34
N ILE A 226 -9.69 -7.83 -0.53
CA ILE A 226 -10.97 -7.39 0.05
C ILE A 226 -10.76 -6.17 0.95
N ARG A 227 -9.79 -6.23 1.87
CA ARG A 227 -9.46 -5.11 2.77
C ARG A 227 -9.13 -3.86 1.95
N LYS A 228 -8.21 -3.97 0.99
CA LYS A 228 -7.81 -2.87 0.12
C LYS A 228 -9.02 -2.19 -0.52
N LYS A 229 -9.90 -2.98 -1.14
CA LYS A 229 -11.08 -2.43 -1.82
C LYS A 229 -12.12 -1.83 -0.87
N LEU A 230 -12.29 -2.38 0.32
CA LEU A 230 -13.13 -1.77 1.34
C LEU A 230 -12.59 -0.42 1.83
N PHE A 231 -11.27 -0.29 2.00
CA PHE A 231 -10.65 1.00 2.33
C PHE A 231 -10.78 2.01 1.19
N GLU A 232 -10.62 1.61 -0.06
CA GLU A 232 -10.81 2.49 -1.22
C GLU A 232 -12.26 3.01 -1.29
N LEU A 233 -13.26 2.14 -1.04
CA LEU A 233 -14.67 2.53 -0.96
C LEU A 233 -14.96 3.43 0.25
N GLN A 234 -14.33 3.17 1.40
CA GLN A 234 -14.42 4.02 2.59
C GLN A 234 -13.89 5.42 2.31
N ASN A 235 -12.68 5.54 1.78
CA ASN A 235 -12.04 6.82 1.47
C ASN A 235 -12.86 7.63 0.48
N TYR A 236 -13.38 6.97 -0.56
CA TYR A 236 -14.30 7.63 -1.50
C TYR A 236 -15.56 8.12 -0.79
N SER A 237 -16.22 7.26 -0.01
CA SER A 237 -17.44 7.62 0.71
C SER A 237 -17.23 8.79 1.65
N GLU A 238 -16.12 8.84 2.36
CA GLU A 238 -15.73 9.94 3.24
C GLU A 238 -15.52 11.27 2.49
N SER A 239 -14.95 11.21 1.29
CA SER A 239 -14.72 12.37 0.42
C SER A 239 -15.96 12.78 -0.39
N TRP A 240 -16.95 11.91 -0.53
CA TRP A 240 -18.18 12.17 -1.30
C TRP A 240 -19.17 13.02 -0.48
N LEU A 241 -18.95 14.34 -0.47
CA LEU A 241 -19.73 15.30 0.30
C LEU A 241 -20.83 15.98 -0.51
N ALA A 242 -20.76 15.98 -1.84
CA ALA A 242 -21.71 16.66 -2.72
C ALA A 242 -21.80 15.96 -4.09
N GLY A 243 -22.87 16.23 -4.83
CA GLY A 243 -23.10 15.68 -6.17
C GLY A 243 -23.56 14.22 -6.19
N GLY A 244 -23.73 13.69 -7.41
CA GLY A 244 -24.08 12.28 -7.63
C GLY A 244 -22.87 11.36 -7.42
N PHE A 245 -23.14 10.06 -7.30
CA PHE A 245 -22.09 9.04 -7.27
C PHE A 245 -21.25 9.10 -8.56
N ASN A 246 -19.92 9.14 -8.41
CA ASN A 246 -18.98 9.13 -9.52
C ASN A 246 -17.95 8.00 -9.32
N SER A 247 -18.07 6.95 -10.16
CA SER A 247 -17.20 5.78 -10.09
C SER A 247 -15.73 6.06 -10.46
N GLU A 248 -15.45 7.14 -11.19
CA GLU A 248 -14.09 7.51 -11.62
C GLU A 248 -13.25 8.07 -10.47
N LEU A 249 -13.91 8.58 -9.42
CA LEU A 249 -13.25 9.13 -8.24
C LEU A 249 -12.93 8.06 -7.17
N ILE A 250 -13.40 6.82 -7.35
CA ILE A 250 -13.01 5.71 -6.48
C ILE A 250 -11.56 5.32 -6.84
N GLY A 251 -10.72 5.10 -5.85
CA GLY A 251 -9.33 4.64 -6.05
C GLY A 251 -9.18 3.27 -6.74
N CYS A 252 -10.29 2.69 -7.21
CA CYS A 252 -10.33 1.45 -7.97
C CYS A 252 -11.40 1.50 -9.06
N LYS A 253 -11.24 0.64 -10.07
CA LYS A 253 -12.23 0.53 -11.16
C LYS A 253 -13.53 -0.11 -10.64
N ALA A 254 -14.56 0.71 -10.45
CA ALA A 254 -15.93 0.27 -10.22
C ALA A 254 -16.69 0.24 -11.56
N THR A 255 -17.45 -0.83 -11.78
CA THR A 255 -18.22 -1.02 -13.02
C THR A 255 -19.68 -1.35 -12.71
N PRO A 256 -20.65 -0.80 -13.47
CA PRO A 256 -22.03 -1.18 -13.34
C PRO A 256 -22.29 -2.55 -14.01
N GLU A 257 -23.28 -3.26 -13.54
CA GLU A 257 -23.83 -4.42 -14.23
C GLU A 257 -24.56 -4.01 -15.51
N SER A 258 -24.48 -4.86 -16.54
CA SER A 258 -25.25 -4.62 -17.76
C SER A 258 -26.74 -4.80 -17.53
N GLU A 259 -27.57 -4.06 -18.26
CA GLU A 259 -29.03 -4.16 -18.20
C GLU A 259 -29.52 -5.61 -18.45
N ALA A 260 -28.90 -6.31 -19.40
CA ALA A 260 -29.23 -7.69 -19.71
C ALA A 260 -28.96 -8.63 -18.51
N THR A 261 -27.86 -8.40 -17.78
CA THR A 261 -27.55 -9.15 -16.56
C THR A 261 -28.53 -8.83 -15.43
N LEU A 262 -28.86 -7.56 -15.23
CA LEU A 262 -29.83 -7.15 -14.22
C LEU A 262 -31.23 -7.72 -14.52
N LYS A 263 -31.66 -7.73 -15.79
CA LYS A 263 -32.93 -8.33 -16.21
C LYS A 263 -32.99 -9.83 -15.90
N LYS A 264 -31.93 -10.60 -16.17
CA LYS A 264 -31.95 -12.07 -16.04
C LYS A 264 -31.68 -12.54 -14.61
N TYR A 265 -30.82 -11.83 -13.89
CA TYR A 265 -30.25 -12.22 -12.59
C TYR A 265 -30.48 -11.15 -11.51
N LEU A 266 -31.70 -10.56 -11.49
CA LEU A 266 -32.06 -9.50 -10.56
C LEU A 266 -32.04 -9.99 -9.10
N GLN A 267 -32.50 -11.22 -8.88
CA GLN A 267 -32.60 -11.80 -7.53
C GLN A 267 -31.23 -11.98 -6.89
N GLU A 268 -30.26 -12.42 -7.66
CA GLU A 268 -28.87 -12.64 -7.21
C GLU A 268 -28.14 -11.33 -6.86
N ARG A 269 -28.68 -10.19 -7.27
CA ARG A 269 -28.15 -8.85 -6.99
C ARG A 269 -29.03 -8.03 -6.07
N THR A 270 -30.08 -8.65 -5.54
CA THR A 270 -30.97 -8.02 -4.57
C THR A 270 -30.64 -8.51 -3.17
N PHE A 271 -30.20 -7.60 -2.30
CA PHE A 271 -29.82 -7.93 -0.93
C PHE A 271 -30.64 -7.12 0.06
N LEU A 272 -30.98 -7.76 1.19
CA LEU A 272 -31.63 -7.11 2.32
C LEU A 272 -30.63 -6.19 3.03
N CYS A 273 -30.93 -4.91 3.04
CA CYS A 273 -30.11 -3.89 3.67
C CYS A 273 -30.36 -3.78 5.18
N PRO A 274 -29.46 -3.16 5.97
CA PRO A 274 -29.61 -3.00 7.41
C PRO A 274 -30.88 -2.26 7.86
N ASP A 275 -31.47 -1.45 6.98
CA ASP A 275 -32.74 -0.76 7.21
C ASP A 275 -33.99 -1.60 6.91
N GLY A 276 -33.83 -2.89 6.60
CA GLY A 276 -34.92 -3.82 6.27
C GLY A 276 -35.44 -3.72 4.83
N GLN A 277 -34.85 -2.90 3.97
CA GLN A 277 -35.25 -2.77 2.57
C GLN A 277 -34.39 -3.62 1.65
N ASN A 278 -35.04 -4.19 0.63
CA ASN A 278 -34.33 -4.85 -0.46
C ASN A 278 -33.86 -3.82 -1.51
N ARG A 279 -32.58 -3.85 -1.86
CA ARG A 279 -32.01 -3.00 -2.90
C ARG A 279 -31.26 -3.82 -3.94
N ILE A 280 -31.21 -3.28 -5.17
CA ILE A 280 -30.47 -3.88 -6.28
C ILE A 280 -29.05 -3.30 -6.28
N PHE A 281 -28.07 -4.17 -6.13
CA PHE A 281 -26.64 -3.82 -6.10
C PHE A 281 -26.06 -3.94 -7.51
N SER A 282 -26.21 -2.90 -8.29
CA SER A 282 -25.76 -2.86 -9.69
C SER A 282 -24.29 -2.51 -9.86
N TRP A 283 -23.62 -1.96 -8.84
CA TRP A 283 -22.22 -1.62 -8.89
C TRP A 283 -21.34 -2.69 -8.27
N HIS A 284 -20.19 -2.94 -8.88
CA HIS A 284 -19.20 -3.85 -8.31
C HIS A 284 -17.75 -3.41 -8.58
N VAL A 285 -16.84 -3.80 -7.68
CA VAL A 285 -15.39 -3.77 -7.87
C VAL A 285 -14.85 -5.18 -8.02
N ARG A 286 -13.84 -5.35 -8.87
CA ARG A 286 -13.18 -6.63 -9.10
C ARG A 286 -12.13 -6.87 -8.05
N LEU A 287 -11.97 -8.15 -7.68
CA LEU A 287 -10.92 -8.64 -6.82
C LEU A 287 -10.05 -9.64 -7.59
N THR A 288 -8.76 -9.60 -7.36
CA THR A 288 -7.76 -10.54 -7.89
C THR A 288 -7.08 -11.23 -6.71
N PRO A 289 -6.52 -12.42 -6.84
CA PRO A 289 -6.30 -13.22 -8.05
C PRO A 289 -7.53 -14.04 -8.49
N LEU A 290 -8.49 -14.26 -7.63
CA LEU A 290 -9.70 -15.01 -7.98
C LEU A 290 -10.75 -14.07 -8.63
N PRO A 291 -11.67 -14.62 -9.44
CA PRO A 291 -12.72 -13.81 -10.06
C PRO A 291 -13.80 -13.42 -9.07
N TRP A 292 -13.41 -12.81 -7.97
CA TRP A 292 -14.31 -12.34 -6.92
C TRP A 292 -14.75 -10.90 -7.18
N ARG A 293 -15.86 -10.50 -6.50
CA ARG A 293 -16.45 -9.16 -6.58
C ARG A 293 -16.89 -8.69 -5.21
N ILE A 294 -16.84 -7.36 -5.02
CA ILE A 294 -17.61 -6.68 -3.98
C ILE A 294 -18.72 -5.95 -4.69
N HIS A 295 -19.99 -6.35 -4.45
CA HIS A 295 -21.16 -5.60 -4.90
C HIS A 295 -21.57 -4.58 -3.86
N PHE A 296 -21.81 -3.36 -4.30
CA PHE A 296 -22.12 -2.24 -3.42
C PHE A 296 -23.24 -1.36 -4.01
N TYR A 297 -23.90 -0.61 -3.13
CA TYR A 297 -24.95 0.33 -3.46
C TYR A 297 -24.56 1.71 -2.91
N PRO A 298 -24.36 2.74 -3.76
CA PRO A 298 -24.19 4.13 -3.34
C PRO A 298 -25.52 4.64 -2.81
N GLU A 299 -25.66 4.76 -1.49
CA GLU A 299 -26.95 5.14 -0.89
C GLU A 299 -27.16 6.65 -0.95
N GLN A 300 -26.18 7.40 -0.44
CA GLN A 300 -26.17 8.86 -0.42
C GLN A 300 -24.75 9.35 -0.17
N GLN A 301 -24.54 10.66 -0.26
CA GLN A 301 -23.24 11.27 0.10
C GLN A 301 -22.81 10.79 1.49
N GLY A 302 -21.54 10.41 1.59
CA GLY A 302 -20.98 9.87 2.81
C GLY A 302 -21.42 8.45 3.17
N LYS A 303 -22.16 7.72 2.30
CA LYS A 303 -22.69 6.42 2.67
C LYS A 303 -22.79 5.43 1.51
N ILE A 304 -22.15 4.28 1.67
CA ILE A 304 -22.17 3.16 0.73
C ILE A 304 -22.61 1.90 1.49
N ILE A 305 -23.44 1.06 0.86
CA ILE A 305 -23.85 -0.23 1.41
C ILE A 305 -23.12 -1.35 0.64
N ILE A 306 -22.52 -2.29 1.37
CA ILE A 306 -21.88 -3.49 0.84
C ILE A 306 -22.87 -4.64 0.92
N GLY A 307 -23.26 -5.19 -0.22
CA GLY A 307 -24.28 -6.26 -0.30
C GLY A 307 -23.70 -7.66 -0.41
N TYR A 308 -22.52 -7.79 -1.07
CA TYR A 308 -21.94 -9.11 -1.35
C TYR A 308 -20.43 -9.01 -1.48
N ILE A 309 -19.72 -10.00 -0.95
CA ILE A 309 -18.28 -10.21 -1.13
C ILE A 309 -18.07 -11.70 -1.44
N GLY A 310 -17.61 -12.02 -2.64
CA GLY A 310 -17.42 -13.44 -2.99
C GLY A 310 -17.15 -13.65 -4.48
N SER A 311 -17.27 -14.91 -4.90
CA SER A 311 -17.08 -15.32 -6.29
C SER A 311 -18.04 -14.57 -7.22
N HIS A 312 -17.64 -14.48 -8.48
CA HIS A 312 -18.43 -13.82 -9.51
C HIS A 312 -19.87 -14.36 -9.55
N LEU A 313 -20.86 -13.47 -9.37
CA LEU A 313 -22.26 -13.84 -9.50
C LEU A 313 -22.60 -14.14 -10.98
N PRO A 314 -23.62 -14.99 -11.26
CA PRO A 314 -24.01 -15.34 -12.63
C PRO A 314 -24.25 -14.10 -13.51
N THR A 315 -23.82 -14.14 -14.75
CA THR A 315 -24.08 -13.12 -15.76
C THR A 315 -24.59 -13.75 -17.05
N VAL A 316 -25.02 -12.94 -18.01
CA VAL A 316 -25.45 -13.45 -19.32
C VAL A 316 -24.31 -14.13 -20.08
N ARG A 317 -23.06 -13.73 -19.84
CA ARG A 317 -21.86 -14.28 -20.50
C ARG A 317 -21.19 -15.43 -19.75
N PHE A 318 -21.43 -15.52 -18.45
CA PHE A 318 -20.83 -16.52 -17.57
C PHE A 318 -21.91 -17.06 -16.62
N ASN A 319 -22.26 -18.30 -16.84
CA ASN A 319 -23.20 -19.04 -15.96
C ASN A 319 -22.39 -19.86 -14.97
#